data_c84f4816a2a6e2571bf1f5f7345d4cb3
#
_entry.id   c84f4816a2a6e2571bf1f5f7345d4cb3
#
_cell.length_a   1.000
_cell.length_b   1.000
_cell.length_c   1.000
_cell.angle_alpha   90.00
_cell.angle_beta   90.00
_cell.angle_gamma   90.00
#
_symmetry.space_group_name_H-M   'P 1'
#
loop_
_entity.id
_entity.type
_entity.pdbx_description
1 polymer ?
#
loop_
_entity_poly.entity_id
_entity_poly.type
_entity_poly.pdbx_seq_one_letter_code
_entity_poly.pdbx_strand_id
1 'polypeptide(L)'
;AEALKVLRAVIPSIEVTPYSLGAEHYLKTGEILSDETVEKIRQHDAILLGAIGDPERVAPGVLERGLLLKLRFALDHFVNLRPAKLYAGVDSPLVGNPSIDFVVVREGTEGLYCGDGGAIRVGTTAEVATETSLNTRFGVERVVRDAFERAMKRRKHLTLVHKMNVLTHAGSLWKRTVDDVAADYPEVTTDYCHIDACTIYM
;
A
#
# COMPACT_ATOMS: atom_id res chain seq x y z
N ALA A 1 -13.76 -5.18 -15.65
CA ALA A 1 -15.13 -5.41 -16.17
C ALA A 1 -16.09 -5.81 -15.05
N GLU A 2 -15.83 -6.90 -14.29
CA GLU A 2 -16.80 -7.44 -13.32
C GLU A 2 -17.06 -6.51 -12.13
N ALA A 3 -16.03 -5.91 -11.55
CA ALA A 3 -16.19 -4.93 -10.47
C ALA A 3 -17.09 -3.74 -10.87
N LEU A 4 -17.00 -3.30 -12.13
CA LEU A 4 -17.82 -2.20 -12.64
C LEU A 4 -19.31 -2.61 -12.78
N LYS A 5 -19.60 -3.87 -13.11
CA LYS A 5 -20.98 -4.39 -13.12
C LYS A 5 -21.59 -4.32 -11.71
N VAL A 6 -20.83 -4.75 -10.70
CA VAL A 6 -21.27 -4.68 -9.30
C VAL A 6 -21.49 -3.25 -8.86
N LEU A 7 -20.53 -2.35 -9.15
CA LEU A 7 -20.66 -0.92 -8.81
C LEU A 7 -21.92 -0.30 -9.41
N ARG A 8 -22.23 -0.56 -10.68
CA ARG A 8 -23.43 -0.05 -11.34
C ARG A 8 -24.73 -0.63 -10.78
N ALA A 9 -24.68 -1.86 -10.27
CA ALA A 9 -25.84 -2.46 -9.62
C ALA A 9 -26.12 -1.85 -8.23
N VAL A 10 -25.05 -1.48 -7.51
CA VAL A 10 -25.17 -0.91 -6.15
C VAL A 10 -25.35 0.61 -6.19
N ILE A 11 -24.71 1.29 -7.14
CA ILE A 11 -24.76 2.74 -7.34
C ILE A 11 -25.14 3.02 -8.81
N PRO A 12 -26.45 2.96 -9.15
CA PRO A 12 -26.88 3.11 -10.55
C PRO A 12 -26.52 4.48 -11.18
N SER A 13 -26.37 5.51 -10.34
CA SER A 13 -26.01 6.88 -10.77
C SER A 13 -24.50 7.13 -10.86
N ILE A 14 -23.65 6.08 -10.69
CA ILE A 14 -22.20 6.28 -10.74
C ILE A 14 -21.74 6.74 -12.12
N GLU A 15 -21.06 7.86 -12.17
CA GLU A 15 -20.38 8.33 -13.37
C GLU A 15 -19.00 7.67 -13.49
N VAL A 16 -18.66 7.19 -14.68
CA VAL A 16 -17.43 6.46 -14.92
C VAL A 16 -16.72 7.01 -16.16
N THR A 17 -15.51 7.48 -15.96
CA THR A 17 -14.60 7.90 -17.01
C THR A 17 -13.52 6.84 -17.23
N PRO A 18 -13.51 6.12 -18.37
CA PRO A 18 -12.50 5.11 -18.65
C PRO A 18 -11.19 5.76 -19.11
N TYR A 19 -10.07 5.28 -18.58
CA TYR A 19 -8.73 5.59 -19.05
C TYR A 19 -8.07 4.34 -19.60
N SER A 20 -7.63 4.39 -20.85
CA SER A 20 -6.89 3.29 -21.48
C SER A 20 -5.43 3.37 -21.05
N LEU A 21 -5.05 2.65 -20.02
CA LEU A 21 -3.71 2.61 -19.44
C LEU A 21 -3.25 1.15 -19.26
N GLY A 22 -1.96 0.95 -18.96
CA GLY A 22 -1.39 -0.38 -18.75
C GLY A 22 -0.69 -0.95 -20.00
N ALA A 23 -0.45 -2.27 -20.02
CA ALA A 23 0.40 -2.93 -21.01
C ALA A 23 -0.03 -2.68 -22.45
N GLU A 24 -1.30 -2.82 -22.76
CA GLU A 24 -1.83 -2.60 -24.11
C GLU A 24 -1.59 -1.18 -24.63
N HIS A 25 -1.80 -0.18 -23.78
CA HIS A 25 -1.55 1.22 -24.13
C HIS A 25 -0.05 1.47 -24.35
N TYR A 26 0.77 1.01 -23.40
CA TYR A 26 2.22 1.13 -23.48
C TYR A 26 2.79 0.51 -24.76
N LEU A 27 2.38 -0.70 -25.10
CA LEU A 27 2.85 -1.40 -26.31
C LEU A 27 2.46 -0.69 -27.61
N LYS A 28 1.34 0.03 -27.62
CA LYS A 28 0.87 0.76 -28.81
C LYS A 28 1.50 2.14 -28.96
N THR A 29 1.77 2.82 -27.86
CA THR A 29 2.13 4.24 -27.86
C THR A 29 3.52 4.54 -27.32
N GLY A 30 4.11 3.62 -26.54
CA GLY A 30 5.33 3.86 -25.77
C GLY A 30 5.10 4.71 -24.51
N GLU A 31 3.89 5.21 -24.29
CA GLU A 31 3.53 6.02 -23.12
C GLU A 31 2.92 5.15 -22.02
N ILE A 32 3.29 5.40 -20.77
CA ILE A 32 2.71 4.70 -19.61
C ILE A 32 1.62 5.54 -18.96
N LEU A 33 1.97 6.78 -18.56
CA LEU A 33 1.07 7.71 -17.88
C LEU A 33 1.64 9.13 -17.99
N SER A 34 0.96 10.01 -18.71
CA SER A 34 1.33 11.42 -18.80
C SER A 34 0.91 12.21 -17.56
N ASP A 35 1.59 13.33 -17.29
CA ASP A 35 1.22 14.23 -16.19
C ASP A 35 -0.15 14.86 -16.44
N GLU A 36 -0.51 15.15 -17.71
CA GLU A 36 -1.84 15.62 -18.07
C GLU A 36 -2.93 14.62 -17.70
N THR A 37 -2.67 13.33 -17.90
CA THR A 37 -3.60 12.27 -17.53
C THR A 37 -3.71 12.15 -16.00
N VAL A 38 -2.62 12.31 -15.26
CA VAL A 38 -2.65 12.35 -13.79
C VAL A 38 -3.55 13.49 -13.29
N GLU A 39 -3.44 14.69 -13.86
CA GLU A 39 -4.27 15.82 -13.47
C GLU A 39 -5.75 15.63 -13.79
N LYS A 40 -6.08 14.96 -14.91
CA LYS A 40 -7.46 14.55 -15.20
C LYS A 40 -7.98 13.53 -14.19
N ILE A 41 -7.18 12.54 -13.85
CA ILE A 41 -7.52 11.50 -12.84
C ILE A 41 -7.74 12.15 -11.47
N ARG A 42 -6.95 13.16 -11.09
CA ARG A 42 -7.08 13.90 -9.83
C ARG A 42 -8.46 14.53 -9.60
N GLN A 43 -9.20 14.81 -10.67
CA GLN A 43 -10.54 15.43 -10.58
C GLN A 43 -11.64 14.44 -10.20
N HIS A 44 -11.34 13.14 -10.13
CA HIS A 44 -12.32 12.12 -9.76
C HIS A 44 -12.30 11.83 -8.27
N ASP A 45 -13.45 11.46 -7.72
CA ASP A 45 -13.60 11.08 -6.30
C ASP A 45 -12.88 9.76 -5.95
N ALA A 46 -12.77 8.85 -6.92
CA ALA A 46 -12.16 7.54 -6.73
C ALA A 46 -11.58 6.97 -8.03
N ILE A 47 -10.60 6.08 -7.89
CA ILE A 47 -9.98 5.34 -8.98
C ILE A 47 -10.27 3.85 -8.80
N LEU A 48 -10.93 3.23 -9.79
CA LEU A 48 -11.02 1.79 -9.89
C LEU A 48 -9.92 1.26 -10.81
N LEU A 49 -8.88 0.71 -10.22
CA LEU A 49 -7.75 0.17 -10.96
C LEU A 49 -7.96 -1.32 -11.25
N GLY A 50 -7.81 -1.71 -12.51
CA GLY A 50 -7.78 -3.10 -12.95
C GLY A 50 -6.37 -3.69 -12.97
N ALA A 51 -6.22 -4.88 -13.54
CA ALA A 51 -4.91 -5.45 -13.85
C ALA A 51 -4.24 -4.62 -14.96
N ILE A 52 -3.00 -4.21 -14.73
CA ILE A 52 -2.25 -3.34 -15.64
C ILE A 52 -1.09 -4.05 -16.33
N GLY A 53 -0.58 -5.12 -15.73
CA GLY A 53 0.61 -5.82 -16.15
C GLY A 53 0.35 -6.87 -17.24
N ASP A 54 1.38 -7.14 -18.00
CA ASP A 54 1.50 -8.26 -18.92
C ASP A 54 2.96 -8.74 -18.89
N PRO A 55 3.29 -9.69 -18.00
CA PRO A 55 4.66 -10.09 -17.75
C PRO A 55 5.33 -10.81 -18.93
N GLU A 56 4.55 -11.28 -19.91
CA GLU A 56 5.08 -11.90 -21.12
C GLU A 56 5.56 -10.87 -22.12
N ARG A 57 4.94 -9.69 -22.19
CA ARG A 57 5.21 -8.66 -23.20
C ARG A 57 5.86 -7.38 -22.68
N VAL A 58 5.77 -7.11 -21.37
CA VAL A 58 6.31 -5.90 -20.73
C VAL A 58 7.23 -6.30 -19.59
N ALA A 59 8.45 -5.77 -19.60
CA ALA A 59 9.44 -6.07 -18.57
C ALA A 59 8.91 -5.71 -17.14
N PRO A 60 9.20 -6.54 -16.14
CA PRO A 60 8.84 -6.26 -14.75
C PRO A 60 9.34 -4.88 -14.27
N GLY A 61 8.53 -4.18 -13.50
CA GLY A 61 8.85 -2.88 -12.94
C GLY A 61 8.48 -1.69 -13.82
N VAL A 62 8.29 -1.86 -15.13
CA VAL A 62 7.96 -0.76 -16.06
C VAL A 62 6.61 -0.13 -15.70
N LEU A 63 5.56 -0.93 -15.65
CA LEU A 63 4.20 -0.45 -15.34
C LEU A 63 4.01 -0.20 -13.85
N GLU A 64 4.66 -0.99 -13.00
CA GLU A 64 4.61 -0.78 -11.55
C GLU A 64 5.16 0.59 -11.17
N ARG A 65 6.31 0.98 -11.71
CA ARG A 65 6.93 2.29 -11.44
C ARG A 65 6.22 3.41 -12.19
N GLY A 66 6.00 3.23 -13.50
CA GLY A 66 5.48 4.28 -14.37
C GLY A 66 3.98 4.55 -14.23
N LEU A 67 3.21 3.62 -13.67
CA LEU A 67 1.77 3.80 -13.49
C LEU A 67 1.37 3.73 -12.01
N LEU A 68 1.58 2.60 -11.32
CA LEU A 68 1.10 2.40 -9.95
C LEU A 68 1.79 3.34 -8.96
N LEU A 69 3.12 3.36 -8.95
CA LEU A 69 3.88 4.22 -8.04
C LEU A 69 3.72 5.69 -8.43
N LYS A 70 3.71 6.01 -9.72
CA LYS A 70 3.47 7.38 -10.19
C LYS A 70 2.14 7.93 -9.69
N LEU A 71 1.03 7.19 -9.81
CA LEU A 71 -0.27 7.58 -9.28
C LEU A 71 -0.23 7.73 -7.75
N ARG A 72 0.38 6.77 -7.05
CA ARG A 72 0.48 6.77 -5.59
C ARG A 72 1.16 8.03 -5.08
N PHE A 73 2.30 8.40 -5.65
CA PHE A 73 3.05 9.60 -5.23
C PHE A 73 2.37 10.89 -5.69
N ALA A 74 1.95 10.97 -6.94
CA ALA A 74 1.34 12.17 -7.49
C ALA A 74 0.00 12.52 -6.80
N LEU A 75 -0.75 11.53 -6.35
CA LEU A 75 -2.03 11.70 -5.64
C LEU A 75 -1.90 11.60 -4.12
N ASP A 76 -0.69 11.45 -3.60
CA ASP A 76 -0.37 11.31 -2.17
C ASP A 76 -1.20 10.22 -1.46
N HIS A 77 -1.28 9.03 -2.07
CA HIS A 77 -1.96 7.88 -1.50
C HIS A 77 -1.13 7.25 -0.37
N PHE A 78 -0.97 7.96 0.73
CA PHE A 78 -0.09 7.57 1.84
C PHE A 78 -0.61 6.37 2.64
N VAL A 79 -1.90 6.11 2.66
CA VAL A 79 -2.47 4.92 3.29
C VAL A 79 -2.71 3.82 2.26
N ASN A 80 -2.01 2.71 2.39
CA ASN A 80 -2.29 1.48 1.67
C ASN A 80 -3.09 0.55 2.60
N LEU A 81 -4.40 0.57 2.46
CA LEU A 81 -5.32 -0.18 3.31
C LEU A 81 -5.56 -1.58 2.75
N ARG A 82 -5.29 -2.61 3.57
CA ARG A 82 -5.41 -4.01 3.19
C ARG A 82 -6.30 -4.78 4.16
N PRO A 83 -7.61 -4.81 3.93
CA PRO A 83 -8.51 -5.65 4.72
C PRO A 83 -8.34 -7.12 4.35
N ALA A 84 -8.37 -7.99 5.36
CA ALA A 84 -8.48 -9.43 5.21
C ALA A 84 -9.66 -9.91 6.04
N LYS A 85 -10.65 -10.52 5.37
CA LYS A 85 -11.85 -11.03 6.01
C LYS A 85 -12.30 -12.31 5.34
N LEU A 86 -12.55 -13.34 6.14
CA LEU A 86 -13.20 -14.54 5.68
C LEU A 86 -14.72 -14.35 5.78
N TYR A 87 -15.38 -14.35 4.65
CA TYR A 87 -16.84 -14.20 4.57
C TYR A 87 -17.56 -15.54 4.77
N ALA A 88 -18.77 -15.49 5.30
CA ALA A 88 -19.61 -16.68 5.44
C ALA A 88 -19.84 -17.36 4.08
N GLY A 89 -19.70 -18.67 4.03
CA GLY A 89 -19.85 -19.47 2.81
C GLY A 89 -18.64 -19.48 1.87
N VAL A 90 -17.51 -18.88 2.31
CA VAL A 90 -16.22 -18.95 1.59
C VAL A 90 -15.29 -19.88 2.34
N ASP A 91 -14.72 -20.86 1.64
CA ASP A 91 -13.74 -21.77 2.22
C ASP A 91 -12.37 -21.11 2.33
N SER A 92 -11.73 -21.33 3.47
CA SER A 92 -10.33 -20.92 3.71
C SER A 92 -9.37 -22.04 3.32
N PRO A 93 -8.19 -21.74 2.74
CA PRO A 93 -7.12 -22.72 2.59
C PRO A 93 -6.46 -23.09 3.93
N LEU A 94 -6.77 -22.37 5.00
CA LEU A 94 -6.23 -22.64 6.33
C LEU A 94 -7.04 -23.72 7.04
N VAL A 95 -6.34 -24.57 7.79
CA VAL A 95 -6.95 -25.65 8.57
C VAL A 95 -7.92 -25.08 9.62
N GLY A 96 -9.09 -25.71 9.76
CA GLY A 96 -10.07 -25.36 10.77
C GLY A 96 -10.96 -24.16 10.42
N ASN A 97 -10.85 -23.62 9.21
CA ASN A 97 -11.67 -22.51 8.73
C ASN A 97 -11.79 -21.35 9.75
N PRO A 98 -10.65 -20.71 10.13
CA PRO A 98 -10.58 -19.76 11.23
C PRO A 98 -11.41 -18.51 10.97
N SER A 99 -11.85 -17.84 12.03
CA SER A 99 -12.46 -16.50 11.91
C SER A 99 -11.38 -15.47 11.59
N ILE A 100 -11.44 -14.90 10.39
CA ILE A 100 -10.50 -13.87 9.93
C ILE A 100 -11.23 -12.56 9.73
N ASP A 101 -10.83 -11.52 10.46
CA ASP A 101 -11.24 -10.14 10.24
C ASP A 101 -10.19 -9.20 10.83
N PHE A 102 -9.22 -8.80 10.02
CA PHE A 102 -8.22 -7.79 10.38
C PHE A 102 -7.94 -6.83 9.22
N VAL A 103 -7.29 -5.72 9.52
CA VAL A 103 -6.90 -4.71 8.54
C VAL A 103 -5.44 -4.35 8.75
N VAL A 104 -4.66 -4.40 7.68
CA VAL A 104 -3.30 -3.84 7.67
C VAL A 104 -3.36 -2.42 7.12
N VAL A 105 -2.91 -1.46 7.92
CA VAL A 105 -2.69 -0.08 7.51
C VAL A 105 -1.21 0.10 7.24
N ARG A 106 -0.84 0.25 5.97
CA ARG A 106 0.55 0.32 5.53
C ARG A 106 0.87 1.70 5.00
N GLU A 107 2.02 2.24 5.36
CA GLU A 107 2.57 3.44 4.73
C GLU A 107 2.81 3.17 3.23
N GLY A 108 2.37 4.09 2.37
CA GLY A 108 2.34 3.91 0.92
C GLY A 108 3.32 4.77 0.11
N THR A 109 3.92 5.82 0.71
CA THR A 109 4.69 6.84 -0.02
C THR A 109 6.15 6.95 0.40
N GLU A 110 6.55 6.30 1.47
CA GLU A 110 7.91 6.28 2.00
C GLU A 110 8.48 4.85 2.04
N GLY A 111 9.47 4.60 2.88
CA GLY A 111 10.16 3.32 3.00
C GLY A 111 11.06 3.05 1.80
N LEU A 112 11.14 1.80 1.38
CA LEU A 112 11.94 1.36 0.23
C LEU A 112 11.32 1.78 -1.13
N TYR A 113 10.07 2.25 -1.14
CA TYR A 113 9.39 2.70 -2.35
C TYR A 113 9.72 4.14 -2.74
N CYS A 114 10.45 4.90 -1.92
CA CYS A 114 10.86 6.26 -2.23
C CYS A 114 11.77 6.35 -3.47
N GLY A 115 12.36 5.22 -3.89
CA GLY A 115 13.19 5.15 -5.09
C GLY A 115 14.59 5.71 -4.91
N ASP A 116 15.03 5.93 -3.66
CA ASP A 116 16.39 6.35 -3.34
C ASP A 116 17.32 5.14 -3.23
N GLY A 117 18.37 5.15 -4.05
CA GLY A 117 19.33 4.06 -4.15
C GLY A 117 20.05 4.06 -5.48
N GLY A 118 20.82 3.01 -5.72
CA GLY A 118 21.54 2.87 -6.97
C GLY A 118 22.43 1.63 -7.03
N ALA A 119 23.02 1.44 -8.21
CA ALA A 119 23.99 0.35 -8.43
C ALA A 119 25.22 0.86 -9.18
N ILE A 120 26.39 0.33 -8.81
CA ILE A 120 27.67 0.59 -9.49
C ILE A 120 28.36 -0.71 -9.82
N ARG A 121 29.19 -0.71 -10.87
CA ARG A 121 29.95 -1.86 -11.37
C ARG A 121 29.05 -3.07 -11.68
N VAL A 122 27.86 -2.81 -12.22
CA VAL A 122 26.82 -3.81 -12.54
C VAL A 122 27.42 -4.90 -13.47
N GLY A 123 27.11 -6.17 -13.15
CA GLY A 123 27.57 -7.34 -13.91
C GLY A 123 29.00 -7.77 -13.60
N THR A 124 29.68 -7.19 -12.62
CA THR A 124 31.02 -7.61 -12.16
C THR A 124 30.98 -8.24 -10.78
N THR A 125 32.05 -8.93 -10.39
CA THR A 125 32.20 -9.49 -9.03
C THR A 125 32.31 -8.41 -7.94
N ALA A 126 32.50 -7.15 -8.33
CA ALA A 126 32.59 -5.99 -7.44
C ALA A 126 31.33 -5.09 -7.53
N GLU A 127 30.24 -5.65 -8.01
CA GLU A 127 28.94 -4.93 -8.05
C GLU A 127 28.48 -4.55 -6.65
N VAL A 128 27.95 -3.32 -6.54
CA VAL A 128 27.33 -2.81 -5.33
C VAL A 128 25.94 -2.29 -5.69
N ALA A 129 24.93 -2.70 -4.95
CA ALA A 129 23.58 -2.17 -5.03
C ALA A 129 23.13 -1.67 -3.66
N THR A 130 22.41 -0.55 -3.65
CA THR A 130 21.86 0.06 -2.44
C THR A 130 20.41 0.44 -2.65
N GLU A 131 19.60 0.29 -1.59
CA GLU A 131 18.23 0.77 -1.50
C GLU A 131 18.06 1.46 -0.17
N THR A 132 17.62 2.72 -0.18
CA THR A 132 17.40 3.51 1.05
C THR A 132 15.95 3.40 1.51
N SER A 133 15.74 3.12 2.80
CA SER A 133 14.42 3.20 3.41
C SER A 133 14.23 4.56 4.07
N LEU A 134 13.53 5.46 3.40
CA LEU A 134 13.17 6.77 3.93
C LEU A 134 12.00 6.63 4.91
N ASN A 135 12.11 7.25 6.08
CA ASN A 135 11.03 7.32 7.06
C ASN A 135 11.04 8.72 7.69
N THR A 136 9.99 9.50 7.48
CA THR A 136 9.85 10.82 8.09
C THR A 136 8.82 10.81 9.21
N ARG A 137 8.97 11.71 10.19
CA ARG A 137 7.93 11.88 11.22
C ARG A 137 6.58 12.23 10.59
N PHE A 138 6.58 13.05 9.55
CA PHE A 138 5.38 13.45 8.83
C PHE A 138 4.66 12.26 8.20
N GLY A 139 5.38 11.42 7.43
CA GLY A 139 4.80 10.25 6.77
C GLY A 139 4.30 9.20 7.76
N VAL A 140 5.09 8.93 8.81
CA VAL A 140 4.72 7.97 9.86
C VAL A 140 3.51 8.45 10.66
N GLU A 141 3.47 9.71 11.08
CA GLU A 141 2.38 10.21 11.93
C GLU A 141 1.01 10.16 11.25
N ARG A 142 0.92 10.58 9.99
CA ARG A 142 -0.35 10.59 9.27
C ARG A 142 -0.94 9.19 9.05
N VAL A 143 -0.10 8.19 8.76
CA VAL A 143 -0.57 6.80 8.63
C VAL A 143 -0.91 6.18 9.98
N VAL A 144 -0.18 6.53 11.03
CA VAL A 144 -0.47 6.09 12.40
C VAL A 144 -1.80 6.65 12.87
N ARG A 145 -2.09 7.94 12.64
CA ARG A 145 -3.39 8.54 12.96
C ARG A 145 -4.54 7.84 12.24
N ASP A 146 -4.43 7.59 10.93
CA ASP A 146 -5.43 6.82 10.18
C ASP A 146 -5.66 5.42 10.80
N ALA A 147 -4.57 4.76 11.24
CA ALA A 147 -4.67 3.45 11.88
C ALA A 147 -5.42 3.51 13.22
N PHE A 148 -5.18 4.53 14.05
CA PHE A 148 -5.92 4.73 15.30
C PHE A 148 -7.40 5.04 15.07
N GLU A 149 -7.73 5.90 14.10
CA GLU A 149 -9.12 6.21 13.73
C GLU A 149 -9.89 4.96 13.27
N ARG A 150 -9.22 4.06 12.54
CA ARG A 150 -9.79 2.77 12.15
C ARG A 150 -9.93 1.82 13.33
N ALA A 151 -8.95 1.76 14.22
CA ALA A 151 -9.00 0.95 15.42
C ALA A 151 -10.17 1.36 16.33
N MET A 152 -10.46 2.67 16.47
CA MET A 152 -11.60 3.20 17.20
C MET A 152 -12.95 2.66 16.70
N LYS A 153 -13.07 2.41 15.41
CA LYS A 153 -14.29 1.86 14.75
C LYS A 153 -14.33 0.32 14.77
N ARG A 154 -13.35 -0.33 15.38
CA ARG A 154 -13.20 -1.80 15.44
C ARG A 154 -13.05 -2.25 16.91
N ARG A 155 -12.15 -3.20 17.16
CA ARG A 155 -11.91 -3.79 18.52
C ARG A 155 -11.05 -2.92 19.42
N LYS A 156 -10.72 -1.68 19.02
CA LYS A 156 -9.87 -0.76 19.78
C LYS A 156 -8.52 -1.35 20.15
N HIS A 157 -7.93 -2.06 19.19
CA HIS A 157 -6.63 -2.70 19.32
C HIS A 157 -5.80 -2.43 18.06
N LEU A 158 -4.56 -1.97 18.24
CA LEU A 158 -3.61 -1.64 17.18
C LEU A 158 -2.25 -2.25 17.49
N THR A 159 -1.77 -3.11 16.60
CA THR A 159 -0.42 -3.68 16.67
C THR A 159 0.53 -2.95 15.74
N LEU A 160 1.61 -2.38 16.26
CA LEU A 160 2.72 -1.91 15.44
C LEU A 160 3.55 -3.10 14.97
N VAL A 161 3.58 -3.34 13.67
CA VAL A 161 4.40 -4.40 13.07
C VAL A 161 5.62 -3.79 12.38
N HIS A 162 6.80 -4.11 12.89
CA HIS A 162 8.07 -3.56 12.39
C HIS A 162 9.24 -4.52 12.70
N LYS A 163 10.46 -4.18 12.30
CA LYS A 163 11.68 -4.94 12.65
C LYS A 163 12.65 -4.05 13.46
N MET A 164 12.21 -3.56 14.62
CA MET A 164 12.93 -2.55 15.42
C MET A 164 14.30 -3.04 15.94
N ASN A 165 14.46 -4.34 16.16
CA ASN A 165 15.72 -4.91 16.61
C ASN A 165 16.84 -4.89 15.54
N VAL A 166 16.49 -4.66 14.28
CA VAL A 166 17.43 -4.54 13.15
C VAL A 166 17.39 -3.14 12.56
N LEU A 167 16.20 -2.63 12.25
CA LEU A 167 15.98 -1.30 11.68
C LEU A 167 15.81 -0.28 12.81
N THR A 168 16.86 -0.07 13.59
CA THR A 168 16.80 0.64 14.88
C THR A 168 16.36 2.09 14.76
N HIS A 169 16.84 2.82 13.74
CA HIS A 169 16.49 4.24 13.57
C HIS A 169 15.03 4.42 13.12
N ALA A 170 14.62 3.75 12.05
CA ALA A 170 13.23 3.76 11.59
C ALA A 170 12.29 3.21 12.66
N GLY A 171 12.62 2.07 13.27
CA GLY A 171 11.82 1.45 14.32
C GLY A 171 11.62 2.33 15.53
N SER A 172 12.66 3.04 15.97
CA SER A 172 12.56 4.02 17.07
C SER A 172 11.64 5.20 16.70
N LEU A 173 11.72 5.70 15.46
CA LEU A 173 10.81 6.74 14.98
C LEU A 173 9.35 6.26 14.99
N TRP A 174 9.08 5.09 14.42
CA TRP A 174 7.74 4.49 14.39
C TRP A 174 7.18 4.28 15.80
N LYS A 175 7.97 3.67 16.70
CA LYS A 175 7.51 3.39 18.06
C LYS A 175 7.15 4.67 18.82
N ARG A 176 8.03 5.67 18.81
CA ARG A 176 7.74 6.95 19.47
C ARG A 176 6.52 7.64 18.87
N THR A 177 6.35 7.58 17.54
CA THR A 177 5.18 8.18 16.90
C THR A 177 3.88 7.48 17.31
N VAL A 178 3.89 6.15 17.40
CA VAL A 178 2.73 5.39 17.90
C VAL A 178 2.42 5.77 19.34
N ASP A 179 3.44 5.85 20.22
CA ASP A 179 3.26 6.22 21.61
C ASP A 179 2.70 7.64 21.80
N ASP A 180 3.24 8.60 21.02
CA ASP A 180 2.77 9.99 21.07
C ASP A 180 1.31 10.11 20.62
N VAL A 181 0.95 9.46 19.50
CA VAL A 181 -0.42 9.49 18.97
C VAL A 181 -1.40 8.72 19.88
N ALA A 182 -0.96 7.65 20.53
CA ALA A 182 -1.79 6.88 21.47
C ALA A 182 -2.36 7.75 22.59
N ALA A 183 -1.69 8.82 22.99
CA ALA A 183 -2.19 9.76 23.99
C ALA A 183 -3.50 10.44 23.58
N ASP A 184 -3.73 10.62 22.27
CA ASP A 184 -4.98 11.20 21.71
C ASP A 184 -6.11 10.16 21.61
N TYR A 185 -5.80 8.86 21.79
CA TYR A 185 -6.73 7.74 21.64
C TYR A 185 -6.69 6.78 22.84
N PRO A 186 -7.03 7.22 24.05
CA PRO A 186 -6.85 6.44 25.30
C PRO A 186 -7.68 5.14 25.34
N GLU A 187 -8.66 4.99 24.48
CA GLU A 187 -9.49 3.80 24.38
C GLU A 187 -8.85 2.70 23.51
N VAL A 188 -7.78 3.01 22.75
CA VAL A 188 -7.10 2.04 21.89
C VAL A 188 -5.91 1.45 22.63
N THR A 189 -5.92 0.14 22.80
CA THR A 189 -4.74 -0.58 23.30
C THR A 189 -3.74 -0.80 22.19
N THR A 190 -2.45 -0.65 22.51
CA THR A 190 -1.37 -0.84 21.53
C THR A 190 -0.40 -1.91 21.98
N ASP A 191 0.11 -2.68 21.04
CA ASP A 191 1.21 -3.60 21.25
C ASP A 191 2.19 -3.56 20.05
N TYR A 192 3.22 -4.39 20.14
CA TYR A 192 4.27 -4.48 19.13
C TYR A 192 4.56 -5.93 18.75
N CYS A 193 4.74 -6.19 17.48
CA CYS A 193 5.19 -7.48 16.97
C CYS A 193 6.30 -7.32 15.93
N HIS A 194 7.33 -8.16 15.99
CA HIS A 194 8.29 -8.28 14.90
C HIS A 194 7.63 -8.87 13.66
N ILE A 195 7.94 -8.34 12.48
CA ILE A 195 7.27 -8.75 11.24
C ILE A 195 7.38 -10.25 10.94
N ASP A 196 8.53 -10.85 11.20
CA ASP A 196 8.75 -12.29 11.04
C ASP A 196 7.88 -13.12 11.99
N ALA A 197 7.78 -12.73 13.26
CA ALA A 197 6.89 -13.38 14.21
C ALA A 197 5.40 -13.13 13.86
N CYS A 198 5.05 -11.92 13.46
CA CYS A 198 3.68 -11.58 13.08
C CYS A 198 3.15 -12.49 11.95
N THR A 199 3.97 -12.79 10.95
CA THR A 199 3.58 -13.69 9.85
C THR A 199 3.34 -15.14 10.28
N ILE A 200 3.85 -15.55 11.44
CA ILE A 200 3.58 -16.88 12.02
C ILE A 200 2.26 -16.88 12.82
N TYR A 201 1.92 -15.73 13.44
CA TYR A 201 0.73 -15.59 14.28
C TYR A 201 -0.56 -15.26 13.50
N MET A 202 -0.43 -14.81 12.26
CA MET A 202 -1.56 -14.53 11.36
C MET A 202 -2.18 -15.81 10.79
#